data_5cc17fab094e351e2db1da0081cfcd25
#
_entry.id   5cc17fab094e351e2db1da0081cfcd25
#
_cell.length_a   1.000
_cell.length_b   1.000
_cell.length_c   1.000
_cell.angle_alpha   90.00
_cell.angle_beta   90.00
_cell.angle_gamma   90.00
#
_symmetry.space_group_name_H-M   'P 1'
#
loop_
_entity.id
_entity.type
_entity.pdbx_description
1 polymer ?
#
loop_
_entity_poly.entity_id
_entity_poly.type
_entity_poly.pdbx_seq_one_letter_code
_entity_poly.pdbx_strand_id
1 'polypeptide(L)'
;MSTALTERDFYEVAKDIAPIQSFSFEEACDFVKYKKEQEVFKDKVNRFHKVLANSTGKIYEENTPDLTKHQFADGQYIRTITMPAKTFFISKVHLQNHPFFIMTGELLILSEGTVQKIKAPYYGITTTGTQRVLYIHEECVFVTVHCTDKLDLKDIEEEVIAKPFSEVKLKSIDVDQIDILLDQIKETT
;
A
#
# COMPACT_ATOMS: atom_id res chain seq x y z
N MET A 1 26.20 -7.79 -0.91
CA MET A 1 26.47 -6.52 -0.20
C MET A 1 26.17 -5.39 -1.18
N SER A 2 25.04 -4.74 -1.07
CA SER A 2 24.74 -3.53 -1.86
C SER A 2 25.40 -2.37 -1.14
N THR A 3 26.48 -1.84 -1.69
CA THR A 3 27.11 -0.61 -1.22
C THR A 3 26.12 0.53 -1.41
N ALA A 4 25.64 1.12 -0.31
CA ALA A 4 24.85 2.34 -0.38
C ALA A 4 25.65 3.40 -1.12
N LEU A 5 25.08 3.97 -2.19
CA LEU A 5 25.70 5.11 -2.89
C LEU A 5 25.87 6.27 -1.90
N THR A 6 27.03 6.90 -1.91
CA THR A 6 27.30 8.07 -1.07
C THR A 6 26.62 9.31 -1.69
N GLU A 7 26.49 10.40 -0.92
CA GLU A 7 26.01 11.69 -1.46
C GLU A 7 26.81 12.12 -2.70
N ARG A 8 28.12 11.85 -2.72
CA ARG A 8 29.00 12.15 -3.83
C ARG A 8 28.61 11.41 -5.10
N ASP A 9 28.21 10.14 -4.99
CA ASP A 9 27.77 9.32 -6.13
C ASP A 9 26.47 9.88 -6.75
N PHE A 10 25.60 10.45 -5.92
CA PHE A 10 24.37 11.12 -6.41
C PHE A 10 24.67 12.33 -7.25
N TYR A 11 25.60 13.19 -6.80
CA TYR A 11 25.99 14.40 -7.52
C TYR A 11 26.61 14.07 -8.87
N GLU A 12 27.46 13.05 -8.95
CA GLU A 12 28.08 12.65 -10.21
C GLU A 12 27.05 12.11 -11.22
N VAL A 13 26.14 11.23 -10.77
CA VAL A 13 25.05 10.73 -11.64
C VAL A 13 24.13 11.85 -12.10
N ALA A 14 23.79 12.82 -11.23
CA ALA A 14 22.95 13.95 -11.60
C ALA A 14 23.60 14.86 -12.65
N LYS A 15 24.92 15.08 -12.57
CA LYS A 15 25.68 15.83 -13.60
C LYS A 15 25.65 15.16 -14.96
N ASP A 16 25.69 13.83 -15.00
CA ASP A 16 25.66 13.07 -16.25
C ASP A 16 24.25 13.06 -16.87
N ILE A 17 23.21 13.04 -16.05
CA ILE A 17 21.81 12.97 -16.50
C ILE A 17 21.26 14.34 -16.94
N ALA A 18 21.63 15.43 -16.26
CA ALA A 18 21.09 16.75 -16.52
C ALA A 18 21.19 17.20 -18.00
N PRO A 19 22.33 17.03 -18.67
CA PRO A 19 22.47 17.43 -20.08
C PRO A 19 21.65 16.55 -21.03
N ILE A 20 21.52 15.26 -20.73
CA ILE A 20 20.84 14.26 -21.59
C ILE A 20 19.33 14.47 -21.59
N GLN A 21 18.77 14.84 -20.45
CA GLN A 21 17.32 14.99 -20.24
C GLN A 21 16.85 16.45 -20.31
N SER A 22 17.75 17.39 -20.61
CA SER A 22 17.48 18.84 -20.55
C SER A 22 16.98 19.31 -19.17
N PHE A 23 17.38 18.63 -18.11
CA PHE A 23 17.10 19.00 -16.72
C PHE A 23 18.08 20.07 -16.24
N SER A 24 17.62 20.94 -15.35
CA SER A 24 18.52 21.64 -14.47
C SER A 24 19.26 20.65 -13.56
N PHE A 25 20.39 21.06 -13.01
CA PHE A 25 21.14 20.20 -12.09
C PHE A 25 20.31 19.80 -10.86
N GLU A 26 19.49 20.71 -10.34
CA GLU A 26 18.58 20.47 -9.21
C GLU A 26 17.52 19.42 -9.55
N GLU A 27 16.84 19.57 -10.69
CA GLU A 27 15.88 18.58 -11.18
C GLU A 27 16.51 17.21 -11.44
N ALA A 28 17.76 17.18 -11.92
CA ALA A 28 18.49 15.92 -12.10
C ALA A 28 18.81 15.25 -10.76
N CYS A 29 19.17 16.00 -9.73
CA CYS A 29 19.38 15.50 -8.37
C CYS A 29 18.09 14.88 -7.80
N ASP A 30 16.97 15.58 -7.94
CA ASP A 30 15.66 15.10 -7.48
C ASP A 30 15.21 13.86 -8.24
N PHE A 31 15.45 13.79 -9.54
CA PHE A 31 15.16 12.63 -10.36
C PHE A 31 15.98 11.38 -9.93
N VAL A 32 17.29 11.56 -9.71
CA VAL A 32 18.16 10.45 -9.24
C VAL A 32 17.73 9.96 -7.87
N LYS A 33 17.44 10.89 -6.95
CA LYS A 33 16.91 10.56 -5.62
C LYS A 33 15.60 9.80 -5.70
N TYR A 34 14.65 10.28 -6.50
CA TYR A 34 13.38 9.60 -6.74
C TYR A 34 13.57 8.19 -7.30
N LYS A 35 14.45 8.01 -8.31
CA LYS A 35 14.72 6.68 -8.89
C LYS A 35 15.30 5.73 -7.86
N LYS A 36 16.20 6.18 -7.00
CA LYS A 36 16.77 5.36 -5.94
C LYS A 36 15.73 4.98 -4.89
N GLU A 37 14.87 5.91 -4.49
CA GLU A 37 13.77 5.62 -3.58
C GLU A 37 12.82 4.56 -4.18
N GLN A 38 12.56 4.61 -5.49
CA GLN A 38 11.78 3.61 -6.23
C GLN A 38 12.46 2.23 -6.26
N GLU A 39 13.79 2.17 -6.45
CA GLU A 39 14.54 0.90 -6.42
C GLU A 39 14.54 0.29 -5.01
N VAL A 40 14.81 1.10 -4.00
CA VAL A 40 14.74 0.68 -2.59
C VAL A 40 13.33 0.19 -2.25
N PHE A 41 12.30 0.90 -2.69
CA PHE A 41 10.91 0.49 -2.49
C PHE A 41 10.62 -0.85 -3.20
N LYS A 42 11.05 -1.00 -4.46
CA LYS A 42 10.88 -2.23 -5.23
C LYS A 42 11.58 -3.43 -4.58
N ASP A 43 12.80 -3.23 -4.09
CA ASP A 43 13.54 -4.28 -3.37
C ASP A 43 12.86 -4.63 -2.05
N LYS A 44 12.32 -3.65 -1.36
CA LYS A 44 11.54 -3.84 -0.14
C LYS A 44 10.28 -4.65 -0.43
N VAL A 45 9.51 -4.29 -1.46
CA VAL A 45 8.33 -5.03 -1.89
C VAL A 45 8.68 -6.46 -2.29
N ASN A 46 9.77 -6.67 -3.03
CA ASN A 46 10.23 -8.00 -3.43
C ASN A 46 10.67 -8.86 -2.23
N ARG A 47 11.34 -8.27 -1.24
CA ARG A 47 11.67 -8.96 0.03
C ARG A 47 10.40 -9.35 0.78
N PHE A 48 9.45 -8.44 0.86
CA PHE A 48 8.17 -8.67 1.48
C PHE A 48 7.40 -9.80 0.79
N HIS A 49 7.32 -9.81 -0.55
CA HIS A 49 6.72 -10.90 -1.30
C HIS A 49 7.40 -12.25 -1.01
N LYS A 50 8.74 -12.29 -0.90
CA LYS A 50 9.46 -13.51 -0.55
C LYS A 50 9.17 -14.00 0.86
N VAL A 51 9.08 -13.09 1.81
CA VAL A 51 8.73 -13.42 3.20
C VAL A 51 7.30 -13.93 3.29
N LEU A 52 6.35 -13.28 2.61
CA LEU A 52 4.95 -13.72 2.56
C LEU A 52 4.79 -15.06 1.83
N ALA A 53 5.51 -15.30 0.75
CA ALA A 53 5.48 -16.58 0.03
C ALA A 53 5.97 -17.76 0.89
N ASN A 54 6.83 -17.49 1.87
CA ASN A 54 7.30 -18.46 2.84
C ASN A 54 6.43 -18.56 4.09
N SER A 55 5.47 -17.64 4.27
CA SER A 55 4.49 -17.72 5.35
C SER A 55 3.32 -18.64 4.95
N THR A 56 2.67 -19.26 5.93
CA THR A 56 1.59 -20.24 5.70
C THR A 56 0.27 -19.62 5.21
N GLY A 57 0.24 -18.31 4.91
CA GLY A 57 -0.95 -17.58 4.49
C GLY A 57 -1.05 -17.38 2.98
N LYS A 58 -2.28 -17.34 2.45
CA LYS A 58 -2.52 -16.87 1.07
C LYS A 58 -2.41 -15.35 1.03
N ILE A 59 -1.83 -14.85 -0.06
CA ILE A 59 -1.80 -13.40 -0.37
C ILE A 59 -2.93 -13.12 -1.35
N TYR A 60 -3.74 -12.13 -1.03
CA TYR A 60 -4.79 -11.65 -1.91
C TYR A 60 -4.51 -10.20 -2.32
N GLU A 61 -4.79 -9.89 -3.58
CA GLU A 61 -4.91 -8.51 -4.01
C GLU A 61 -6.27 -7.95 -3.60
N GLU A 62 -6.33 -6.65 -3.43
CA GLU A 62 -7.51 -5.93 -2.95
C GLU A 62 -8.77 -6.14 -3.80
N ASN A 63 -8.65 -6.55 -5.05
CA ASN A 63 -9.77 -6.75 -6.00
C ASN A 63 -10.00 -8.22 -6.36
N THR A 64 -9.93 -9.15 -5.39
CA THR A 64 -10.32 -10.54 -5.62
C THR A 64 -11.84 -10.60 -5.81
N PRO A 65 -12.36 -10.92 -7.03
CA PRO A 65 -13.78 -10.74 -7.36
C PRO A 65 -14.73 -11.52 -6.45
N ASP A 66 -14.37 -12.74 -6.08
CA ASP A 66 -15.22 -13.62 -5.27
C ASP A 66 -15.37 -13.16 -3.81
N LEU A 67 -14.47 -12.28 -3.35
CA LEU A 67 -14.45 -11.76 -1.99
C LEU A 67 -15.05 -10.36 -1.88
N THR A 68 -15.36 -9.71 -3.01
CA THR A 68 -15.73 -8.30 -3.06
C THR A 68 -17.17 -8.10 -3.52
N LYS A 69 -17.92 -7.27 -2.79
CA LYS A 69 -19.25 -6.80 -3.17
C LYS A 69 -19.22 -5.29 -3.42
N HIS A 70 -19.94 -4.87 -4.44
CA HIS A 70 -20.03 -3.48 -4.87
C HIS A 70 -21.46 -2.98 -4.72
N GLN A 71 -21.64 -1.82 -4.11
CA GLN A 71 -22.93 -1.16 -3.92
C GLN A 71 -22.78 0.33 -4.23
N PHE A 72 -23.84 0.93 -4.71
CA PHE A 72 -23.88 2.32 -5.09
C PHE A 72 -25.02 3.03 -4.36
N ALA A 73 -24.77 4.22 -3.92
CA ALA A 73 -25.76 5.16 -3.40
C ALA A 73 -25.45 6.53 -4.02
N ASP A 74 -26.33 7.52 -3.86
CA ASP A 74 -26.20 8.82 -4.48
C ASP A 74 -24.83 9.47 -4.17
N GLY A 75 -23.96 9.51 -5.19
CA GLY A 75 -22.61 10.06 -5.09
C GLY A 75 -21.63 9.21 -4.25
N GLN A 76 -21.96 7.96 -3.96
CA GLN A 76 -21.13 7.08 -3.12
C GLN A 76 -20.96 5.70 -3.74
N TYR A 77 -19.75 5.20 -3.72
CA TYR A 77 -19.41 3.82 -4.00
C TYR A 77 -19.00 3.12 -2.70
N ILE A 78 -19.71 2.05 -2.36
CA ILE A 78 -19.48 1.24 -1.17
C ILE A 78 -18.90 -0.11 -1.62
N ARG A 79 -17.71 -0.41 -1.12
CA ARG A 79 -17.01 -1.66 -1.41
C ARG A 79 -16.88 -2.47 -0.13
N THR A 80 -17.41 -3.68 -0.13
CA THR A 80 -17.32 -4.62 0.98
C THR A 80 -16.43 -5.79 0.58
N ILE A 81 -15.42 -6.10 1.38
CA ILE A 81 -14.54 -7.26 1.18
C ILE A 81 -14.71 -8.19 2.37
N THR A 82 -14.92 -9.49 2.10
CA THR A 82 -14.82 -10.54 3.10
C THR A 82 -13.44 -11.16 3.01
N MET A 83 -12.62 -10.94 4.02
CA MET A 83 -11.22 -11.37 4.08
C MET A 83 -11.11 -12.63 4.94
N PRO A 84 -10.73 -13.78 4.36
CA PRO A 84 -10.59 -15.02 5.11
C PRO A 84 -9.51 -14.94 6.19
N ALA A 85 -9.70 -15.68 7.29
CA ALA A 85 -8.70 -15.79 8.34
C ALA A 85 -7.37 -16.37 7.82
N LYS A 86 -6.27 -15.98 8.47
CA LYS A 86 -4.88 -16.40 8.18
C LYS A 86 -4.43 -16.09 6.75
N THR A 87 -4.86 -14.94 6.24
CA THR A 87 -4.50 -14.43 4.91
C THR A 87 -3.92 -13.04 5.00
N PHE A 88 -3.18 -12.67 3.95
CA PHE A 88 -2.65 -11.32 3.78
C PHE A 88 -3.39 -10.59 2.67
N PHE A 89 -3.60 -9.30 2.87
CA PHE A 89 -4.08 -8.38 1.85
C PHE A 89 -3.12 -7.20 1.75
N ILE A 90 -2.82 -6.80 0.53
CA ILE A 90 -2.05 -5.59 0.24
C ILE A 90 -2.98 -4.60 -0.44
N SER A 91 -3.19 -3.45 0.19
CA SER A 91 -4.04 -2.42 -0.39
C SER A 91 -3.36 -1.73 -1.56
N LYS A 92 -4.15 -1.22 -2.48
CA LYS A 92 -3.69 -0.24 -3.47
C LYS A 92 -3.44 1.12 -2.79
N VAL A 93 -2.74 2.01 -3.47
CA VAL A 93 -2.55 3.39 -3.01
C VAL A 93 -3.75 4.22 -3.42
N HIS A 94 -4.42 4.86 -2.47
CA HIS A 94 -5.60 5.66 -2.73
C HIS A 94 -5.26 7.13 -3.01
N LEU A 95 -5.98 7.73 -3.96
CA LEU A 95 -5.86 9.14 -4.34
C LEU A 95 -6.71 10.07 -3.49
N GLN A 96 -7.72 9.52 -2.81
CA GLN A 96 -8.70 10.28 -2.03
C GLN A 96 -8.75 9.79 -0.59
N ASN A 97 -9.01 10.72 0.34
CA ASN A 97 -9.37 10.33 1.70
C ASN A 97 -10.73 9.67 1.70
N HIS A 98 -10.85 8.54 2.39
CA HIS A 98 -12.13 7.84 2.49
C HIS A 98 -12.27 7.11 3.82
N PRO A 99 -13.48 6.99 4.37
CA PRO A 99 -13.73 6.19 5.55
C PRO A 99 -13.64 4.69 5.24
N PHE A 100 -13.18 3.94 6.23
CA PHE A 100 -13.26 2.49 6.24
C PHE A 100 -13.85 1.98 7.55
N PHE A 101 -14.47 0.80 7.49
CA PHE A 101 -15.10 0.15 8.62
C PHE A 101 -14.69 -1.32 8.65
N ILE A 102 -14.35 -1.82 9.83
CA ILE A 102 -14.16 -3.24 10.10
C ILE A 102 -15.38 -3.69 10.89
N MET A 103 -16.24 -4.46 10.23
CA MET A 103 -17.55 -4.84 10.77
C MET A 103 -17.46 -6.09 11.65
N THR A 104 -16.58 -7.03 11.29
CA THR A 104 -16.34 -8.28 12.01
C THR A 104 -14.87 -8.65 12.00
N GLY A 105 -14.46 -9.53 12.92
CA GLY A 105 -13.15 -10.16 12.95
C GLY A 105 -12.05 -9.33 13.64
N GLU A 106 -10.82 -9.83 13.50
CA GLU A 106 -9.61 -9.25 14.07
C GLU A 106 -8.48 -9.30 13.06
N LEU A 107 -7.69 -8.23 12.96
CA LEU A 107 -6.57 -8.13 12.02
C LEU A 107 -5.43 -7.27 12.55
N LEU A 108 -4.25 -7.46 11.97
CA LEU A 108 -3.11 -6.57 12.12
C LEU A 108 -3.02 -5.69 10.87
N ILE A 109 -2.82 -4.39 11.05
CA ILE A 109 -2.59 -3.43 9.97
C ILE A 109 -1.19 -2.87 10.13
N LEU A 110 -0.35 -3.06 9.10
CA LEU A 110 0.88 -2.32 8.92
C LEU A 110 0.60 -1.14 7.99
N SER A 111 0.76 0.07 8.50
CA SER A 111 0.57 1.32 7.76
C SER A 111 1.49 2.40 8.32
N GLU A 112 2.09 3.21 7.47
CA GLU A 112 2.91 4.36 7.85
C GLU A 112 3.98 4.04 8.93
N GLY A 113 4.62 2.87 8.80
CA GLY A 113 5.67 2.43 9.74
C GLY A 113 5.17 1.95 11.10
N THR A 114 3.87 1.73 11.28
CA THR A 114 3.29 1.21 12.52
C THR A 114 2.48 -0.05 12.29
N VAL A 115 2.57 -0.99 13.23
CA VAL A 115 1.71 -2.17 13.28
C VAL A 115 0.65 -1.95 14.34
N GLN A 116 -0.61 -2.09 13.97
CA GLN A 116 -1.75 -1.96 14.87
C GLN A 116 -2.60 -3.23 14.84
N LYS A 117 -2.93 -3.76 16.01
CA LYS A 117 -3.93 -4.81 16.17
C LYS A 117 -5.30 -4.17 16.31
N ILE A 118 -6.23 -4.56 15.44
CA ILE A 118 -7.59 -4.00 15.39
C ILE A 118 -8.59 -5.12 15.51
N LYS A 119 -9.56 -4.94 16.39
CA LYS A 119 -10.71 -5.83 16.58
C LYS A 119 -11.99 -5.07 16.27
N ALA A 120 -12.88 -5.72 15.53
CA ALA A 120 -14.19 -5.18 15.18
C ALA A 120 -15.12 -5.02 16.42
N PRO A 121 -16.04 -4.03 16.42
CA PRO A 121 -16.23 -3.03 15.37
C PRO A 121 -15.21 -1.90 15.44
N TYR A 122 -14.72 -1.46 14.29
CA TYR A 122 -13.74 -0.37 14.20
C TYR A 122 -13.98 0.47 12.94
N TYR A 123 -13.64 1.75 12.98
CA TYR A 123 -13.66 2.61 11.80
C TYR A 123 -12.50 3.61 11.83
N GLY A 124 -12.14 4.09 10.67
CA GLY A 124 -11.07 5.09 10.51
C GLY A 124 -11.13 5.76 9.15
N ILE A 125 -10.15 6.61 8.91
CA ILE A 125 -9.98 7.29 7.62
C ILE A 125 -8.69 6.79 6.97
N THR A 126 -8.80 6.36 5.73
CA THR A 126 -7.63 6.18 4.85
C THR A 126 -7.29 7.53 4.26
N THR A 127 -6.05 7.97 4.44
CA THR A 127 -5.57 9.24 3.86
C THR A 127 -4.92 8.99 2.50
N THR A 128 -4.97 9.99 1.63
CA THR A 128 -4.31 9.97 0.31
C THR A 128 -2.84 9.53 0.43
N GLY A 129 -2.41 8.67 -0.48
CA GLY A 129 -1.05 8.12 -0.54
C GLY A 129 -0.81 6.94 0.40
N THR A 130 -1.76 6.56 1.25
CA THR A 130 -1.61 5.42 2.16
C THR A 130 -1.67 4.10 1.41
N GLN A 131 -0.72 3.22 1.69
CA GLN A 131 -0.74 1.79 1.36
C GLN A 131 -0.65 0.98 2.66
N ARG A 132 -1.36 -0.12 2.73
CA ARG A 132 -1.43 -0.99 3.92
C ARG A 132 -1.12 -2.42 3.58
N VAL A 133 -0.52 -3.13 4.55
CA VAL A 133 -0.50 -4.58 4.61
C VAL A 133 -1.41 -5.01 5.75
N LEU A 134 -2.30 -5.92 5.46
CA LEU A 134 -3.27 -6.45 6.41
C LEU A 134 -2.99 -7.94 6.60
N TYR A 135 -2.84 -8.38 7.85
CA TYR A 135 -2.89 -9.80 8.19
C TYR A 135 -4.21 -10.07 8.91
N ILE A 136 -5.00 -10.98 8.37
CA ILE A 136 -6.33 -11.30 8.89
C ILE A 136 -6.20 -12.44 9.90
N HIS A 137 -6.37 -12.11 11.17
CA HIS A 137 -6.31 -13.09 12.25
C HIS A 137 -7.60 -13.89 12.35
N GLU A 138 -8.74 -13.22 12.37
CA GLU A 138 -10.09 -13.80 12.28
C GLU A 138 -10.78 -13.24 11.03
N GLU A 139 -11.65 -14.02 10.38
CA GLU A 139 -12.38 -13.57 9.19
C GLU A 139 -12.98 -12.17 9.39
N CYS A 140 -12.62 -11.25 8.51
CA CYS A 140 -13.01 -9.86 8.58
C CYS A 140 -13.94 -9.46 7.45
N VAL A 141 -14.96 -8.69 7.79
CA VAL A 141 -15.74 -7.90 6.83
C VAL A 141 -15.25 -6.47 6.88
N PHE A 142 -14.62 -6.04 5.79
CA PHE A 142 -14.02 -4.71 5.64
C PHE A 142 -14.80 -3.90 4.60
N VAL A 143 -15.21 -2.69 4.96
CA VAL A 143 -16.02 -1.81 4.11
C VAL A 143 -15.27 -0.51 3.87
N THR A 144 -15.21 -0.05 2.62
CA THR A 144 -14.75 1.28 2.24
C THR A 144 -15.86 2.05 1.55
N VAL A 145 -15.89 3.38 1.74
CA VAL A 145 -16.87 4.25 1.09
C VAL A 145 -16.12 5.36 0.36
N HIS A 146 -16.33 5.45 -0.94
CA HIS A 146 -15.68 6.44 -1.81
C HIS A 146 -16.74 7.38 -2.39
N CYS A 147 -16.46 8.69 -2.41
CA CYS A 147 -17.30 9.68 -3.08
C CYS A 147 -16.99 9.65 -4.57
N THR A 148 -17.97 9.27 -5.38
CA THR A 148 -17.89 9.26 -6.84
C THR A 148 -19.28 9.17 -7.44
N ASP A 149 -19.49 9.84 -8.57
CA ASP A 149 -20.72 9.73 -9.37
C ASP A 149 -20.61 8.63 -10.45
N LYS A 150 -19.44 7.97 -10.54
CA LYS A 150 -19.20 6.89 -11.50
C LYS A 150 -19.84 5.60 -11.01
N LEU A 151 -20.32 4.79 -11.97
CA LEU A 151 -20.95 3.50 -11.71
C LEU A 151 -20.16 2.32 -12.30
N ASP A 152 -19.25 2.59 -13.25
CA ASP A 152 -18.35 1.57 -13.79
C ASP A 152 -17.13 1.39 -12.88
N LEU A 153 -16.83 0.13 -12.54
CA LEU A 153 -15.76 -0.18 -11.58
C LEU A 153 -14.37 0.23 -12.08
N LYS A 154 -14.14 0.16 -13.40
CA LYS A 154 -12.87 0.56 -13.98
C LYS A 154 -12.68 2.08 -13.90
N ASP A 155 -13.73 2.83 -14.20
CA ASP A 155 -13.71 4.29 -14.10
C ASP A 155 -13.53 4.76 -12.67
N ILE A 156 -14.15 4.06 -11.71
CA ILE A 156 -13.96 4.31 -10.26
C ILE A 156 -12.50 4.02 -9.87
N GLU A 157 -11.96 2.88 -10.28
CA GLU A 157 -10.58 2.53 -9.99
C GLU A 157 -9.60 3.58 -10.54
N GLU A 158 -9.81 4.06 -11.76
CA GLU A 158 -8.99 5.14 -12.35
C GLU A 158 -9.09 6.47 -11.58
N GLU A 159 -10.20 6.72 -10.92
CA GLU A 159 -10.41 7.93 -10.12
C GLU A 159 -9.81 7.84 -8.72
N VAL A 160 -9.96 6.69 -8.04
CA VAL A 160 -9.66 6.57 -6.60
C VAL A 160 -8.31 5.90 -6.31
N ILE A 161 -7.70 5.22 -7.30
CA ILE A 161 -6.45 4.49 -7.15
C ILE A 161 -5.31 5.17 -7.90
N ALA A 162 -4.18 5.32 -7.24
CA ALA A 162 -2.98 5.86 -7.86
C ALA A 162 -2.45 4.92 -8.94
N LYS A 163 -2.19 5.47 -10.13
CA LYS A 163 -1.45 4.74 -11.17
C LYS A 163 -0.01 4.51 -10.70
N PRO A 164 0.63 3.41 -11.13
CA PRO A 164 2.07 3.27 -10.96
C PRO A 164 2.76 4.53 -11.51
N PHE A 165 3.62 5.14 -10.72
CA PHE A 165 4.32 6.39 -11.06
C PHE A 165 3.49 7.68 -11.03
N SER A 166 2.35 7.71 -10.33
CA SER A 166 1.64 8.97 -10.06
C SER A 166 2.47 9.86 -9.10
N GLU A 167 2.29 11.18 -9.20
CA GLU A 167 2.96 12.18 -8.33
C GLU A 167 2.53 12.13 -6.85
N VAL A 168 1.71 11.15 -6.49
CA VAL A 168 1.27 10.96 -5.10
C VAL A 168 2.46 10.49 -4.27
N LYS A 169 2.85 11.31 -3.31
CA LYS A 169 3.88 10.94 -2.33
C LYS A 169 3.43 9.71 -1.56
N LEU A 170 4.04 8.57 -1.87
CA LEU A 170 3.76 7.31 -1.19
C LEU A 170 4.19 7.44 0.28
N LYS A 171 3.27 7.18 1.17
CA LYS A 171 3.59 6.94 2.57
C LYS A 171 4.11 5.51 2.65
N SER A 172 5.43 5.37 2.66
CA SER A 172 6.11 4.08 2.52
C SER A 172 5.78 3.11 3.65
N ILE A 173 5.55 1.85 3.27
CA ILE A 173 5.62 0.73 4.19
C ILE A 173 7.09 0.57 4.58
N ASP A 174 7.41 0.71 5.86
CA ASP A 174 8.76 0.44 6.36
C ASP A 174 8.96 -1.07 6.49
N VAL A 175 10.00 -1.59 5.81
CA VAL A 175 10.28 -3.03 5.79
C VAL A 175 10.74 -3.55 7.14
N ASP A 176 11.39 -2.71 7.94
CA ASP A 176 11.81 -3.10 9.28
C ASP A 176 10.60 -3.38 10.19
N GLN A 177 9.44 -2.81 9.86
CA GLN A 177 8.16 -3.08 10.52
C GLN A 177 7.50 -4.40 10.10
N ILE A 178 7.93 -4.99 8.97
CA ILE A 178 7.41 -6.30 8.53
C ILE A 178 7.88 -7.39 9.48
N ASP A 179 9.10 -7.33 9.96
CA ASP A 179 9.61 -8.29 10.93
C ASP A 179 8.81 -8.21 12.23
N ILE A 180 8.44 -7.00 12.67
CA ILE A 180 7.56 -6.79 13.82
C ILE A 180 6.16 -7.38 13.55
N LEU A 181 5.60 -7.17 12.36
CA LEU A 181 4.32 -7.75 11.98
C LEU A 181 4.37 -9.29 12.03
N LEU A 182 5.43 -9.88 11.49
CA LEU A 182 5.60 -11.33 11.46
C LEU A 182 5.79 -11.94 12.85
N ASP A 183 6.48 -11.24 13.74
CA ASP A 183 6.67 -11.69 15.12
C ASP A 183 5.34 -11.61 15.90
N GLN A 184 4.56 -10.56 15.73
CA GLN A 184 3.21 -10.46 16.32
C GLN A 184 2.24 -11.55 15.80
N ILE A 185 2.40 -11.98 14.54
CA ILE A 185 1.62 -13.09 13.98
C ILE A 185 1.99 -14.40 14.69
N LYS A 186 3.27 -14.65 14.93
CA LYS A 186 3.74 -15.86 15.63
C LYS A 186 3.23 -15.94 17.08
N GLU A 187 3.17 -14.80 17.77
CA GLU A 187 2.68 -14.72 19.15
C GLU A 187 1.17 -14.97 19.28
N THR A 188 0.43 -14.84 18.17
CA THR A 188 -1.03 -14.98 18.14
C THR A 188 -1.52 -16.30 17.51
N THR A 189 -0.58 -17.16 17.10
CA THR A 189 -0.86 -18.49 16.51
C THR A 189 -0.63 -19.59 17.50
#